data_ead0c3359876a018cba15c732a84da4a
#
_entry.id   ead0c3359876a018cba15c732a84da4a
#
_cell.length_a   1.000
_cell.length_b   1.000
_cell.length_c   1.000
_cell.angle_alpha   90.00
_cell.angle_beta   90.00
_cell.angle_gamma   90.00
#
_symmetry.space_group_name_H-M   'P 1'
#
loop_
_entity.id
_entity.type
_entity.pdbx_description
1 polymer ?
#
loop_
_entity_poly.entity_id
_entity_poly.type
_entity_poly.pdbx_seq_one_letter_code
_entity_poly.pdbx_strand_id
1 'polypeptide(L)'
;MMRKIFRRILFGLLLFLTAWLVFAQFIMRSRISDRKAKAKFSKEGIILITGSIPVDGFDMHYAQTGSDTLPTLFFIHGSPGSWFDFERYMRDKDLLADYRMISVDRPGFGYSKFGDAKNLQDQSKLISPLARSFQNGKPMYAIGHSFAGALIAKLQVDNANLFSGLVFLAGAIDPDLEEPERWRYVMKTKPLNLFLPGAYRPSNEELVYLKTDLKYLDKEWEKISCPVWIIHGDKDTYVPVANVDYAKKKLTKAKSVEVKNLPGADHFIPWKQYDDIKDLLMKLPF
;
A
#
# COMPACT_ATOMS: atom_id res chain seq x y z
N MET A 1 27.87 -23.57 41.43
CA MET A 1 26.50 -23.07 41.49
C MET A 1 26.23 -21.99 40.39
N MET A 2 27.02 -20.94 40.32
CA MET A 2 26.87 -19.83 39.35
C MET A 2 26.81 -20.28 37.88
N ARG A 3 27.71 -21.17 37.39
CA ARG A 3 27.69 -21.67 36.00
C ARG A 3 26.38 -22.41 35.61
N LYS A 4 25.75 -23.11 36.55
CA LYS A 4 24.46 -23.80 36.32
C LYS A 4 23.32 -22.78 36.20
N ILE A 5 23.31 -21.77 37.06
CA ILE A 5 22.32 -20.67 37.03
C ILE A 5 22.47 -19.89 35.73
N PHE A 6 23.69 -19.49 35.36
CA PHE A 6 23.96 -18.79 34.11
C PHE A 6 23.48 -19.58 32.86
N ARG A 7 23.78 -20.88 32.79
CA ARG A 7 23.28 -21.74 31.69
C ARG A 7 21.75 -21.83 31.64
N ARG A 8 21.07 -21.87 32.76
CA ARG A 8 19.60 -21.88 32.81
C ARG A 8 19.02 -20.56 32.34
N ILE A 9 19.60 -19.43 32.75
CA ILE A 9 19.19 -18.09 32.28
C ILE A 9 19.42 -17.96 30.76
N LEU A 10 20.59 -18.33 30.28
CA LEU A 10 20.91 -18.28 28.84
C LEU A 10 19.95 -19.17 28.01
N PHE A 11 19.66 -20.37 28.51
CA PHE A 11 18.70 -21.26 27.85
C PHE A 11 17.27 -20.68 27.85
N GLY A 12 16.83 -20.07 28.97
CA GLY A 12 15.55 -19.39 29.04
C GLY A 12 15.44 -18.21 28.08
N LEU A 13 16.49 -17.40 27.98
CA LEU A 13 16.56 -16.28 27.03
C LEU A 13 16.53 -16.77 25.57
N LEU A 14 17.23 -17.85 25.26
CA LEU A 14 17.23 -18.43 23.91
C LEU A 14 15.85 -18.97 23.53
N LEU A 15 15.19 -19.68 24.46
CA LEU A 15 13.82 -20.15 24.24
C LEU A 15 12.84 -19.00 24.04
N PHE A 16 12.93 -17.96 24.88
CA PHE A 16 12.10 -16.76 24.72
C PHE A 16 12.32 -16.08 23.37
N LEU A 17 13.58 -15.88 22.98
CA LEU A 17 13.92 -15.29 21.69
C LEU A 17 13.39 -16.12 20.52
N THR A 18 13.56 -17.45 20.59
CA THR A 18 13.05 -18.36 19.54
C THR A 18 11.52 -18.30 19.47
N ALA A 19 10.82 -18.36 20.62
CA ALA A 19 9.39 -18.24 20.69
C ALA A 19 8.89 -16.89 20.16
N TRP A 20 9.57 -15.80 20.51
CA TRP A 20 9.28 -14.46 20.01
C TRP A 20 9.45 -14.36 18.49
N LEU A 21 10.57 -14.86 17.94
CA LEU A 21 10.81 -14.83 16.49
C LEU A 21 9.73 -15.61 15.73
N VAL A 22 9.37 -16.81 16.21
CA VAL A 22 8.29 -17.59 15.61
C VAL A 22 6.96 -16.84 15.69
N PHE A 23 6.59 -16.36 16.88
CA PHE A 23 5.37 -15.60 17.10
C PHE A 23 5.28 -14.37 16.18
N ALA A 24 6.33 -13.56 16.16
CA ALA A 24 6.39 -12.33 15.37
C ALA A 24 6.26 -12.61 13.85
N GLN A 25 6.84 -13.70 13.34
CA GLN A 25 6.74 -14.07 11.93
C GLN A 25 5.32 -14.50 11.51
N PHE A 26 4.51 -15.02 12.43
CA PHE A 26 3.15 -15.47 12.10
C PHE A 26 2.07 -14.43 12.39
N ILE A 27 2.19 -13.69 13.49
CA ILE A 27 1.14 -12.77 13.97
C ILE A 27 1.25 -11.38 13.33
N MET A 28 2.46 -10.87 13.14
CA MET A 28 2.68 -9.52 12.60
C MET A 28 2.70 -9.48 11.06
N ARG A 29 1.88 -10.29 10.41
CA ARG A 29 1.80 -10.33 8.93
C ARG A 29 0.88 -9.28 8.35
N SER A 30 0.23 -8.47 9.19
CA SER A 30 -0.72 -7.41 8.77
C SER A 30 -1.79 -7.95 7.81
N ARG A 31 -2.39 -9.11 8.11
CA ARG A 31 -3.41 -9.72 7.26
C ARG A 31 -4.54 -10.35 8.05
N ILE A 32 -5.72 -10.39 7.45
CA ILE A 32 -6.90 -11.09 7.95
C ILE A 32 -7.22 -12.27 7.02
N SER A 33 -7.70 -13.39 7.57
CA SER A 33 -8.16 -14.48 6.69
C SER A 33 -9.47 -14.10 6.01
N ASP A 34 -9.63 -14.55 4.75
CA ASP A 34 -10.83 -14.30 3.93
C ASP A 34 -12.11 -14.68 4.66
N ARG A 35 -12.10 -15.82 5.36
CA ARG A 35 -13.25 -16.26 6.15
C ARG A 35 -13.63 -15.25 7.22
N LYS A 36 -12.65 -14.70 7.96
CA LYS A 36 -12.89 -13.69 8.99
C LYS A 36 -13.34 -12.38 8.40
N ALA A 37 -12.73 -11.98 7.29
CA ALA A 37 -13.09 -10.76 6.57
C ALA A 37 -14.53 -10.86 6.04
N LYS A 38 -14.88 -11.92 5.31
CA LYS A 38 -16.25 -12.17 4.81
C LYS A 38 -17.28 -12.18 5.94
N ALA A 39 -16.97 -12.82 7.07
CA ALA A 39 -17.84 -12.80 8.24
C ALA A 39 -18.00 -11.40 8.86
N LYS A 40 -16.97 -10.54 8.78
CA LYS A 40 -17.05 -9.15 9.27
C LYS A 40 -17.97 -8.32 8.36
N PHE A 41 -17.80 -8.40 7.05
CA PHE A 41 -18.59 -7.64 6.06
C PHE A 41 -20.05 -8.09 6.05
N SER A 42 -20.31 -9.40 6.14
CA SER A 42 -21.68 -9.95 6.14
C SER A 42 -22.52 -9.49 7.32
N LYS A 43 -21.92 -9.14 8.46
CA LYS A 43 -22.63 -8.55 9.62
C LYS A 43 -23.29 -7.21 9.29
N GLU A 44 -22.78 -6.51 8.28
CA GLU A 44 -23.29 -5.23 7.80
C GLU A 44 -24.11 -5.38 6.49
N GLY A 45 -24.36 -6.63 6.09
CA GLY A 45 -25.10 -6.94 4.86
C GLY A 45 -24.28 -6.72 3.57
N ILE A 46 -22.94 -6.64 3.67
CA ILE A 46 -22.06 -6.35 2.54
C ILE A 46 -21.43 -7.66 2.02
N ILE A 47 -21.52 -7.87 0.72
CA ILE A 47 -20.89 -9.01 0.05
C ILE A 47 -19.43 -8.66 -0.22
N LEU A 48 -18.52 -9.41 0.39
CA LEU A 48 -17.08 -9.33 0.12
C LEU A 48 -16.66 -10.51 -0.76
N ILE A 49 -16.13 -10.21 -1.93
CA ILE A 49 -15.48 -11.17 -2.81
C ILE A 49 -13.98 -11.09 -2.55
N THR A 50 -13.33 -12.23 -2.37
CA THR A 50 -11.86 -12.32 -2.29
C THR A 50 -11.39 -13.36 -3.28
N GLY A 51 -10.23 -13.13 -3.88
CA GLY A 51 -9.68 -14.04 -4.87
C GLY A 51 -8.20 -13.75 -5.14
N SER A 52 -7.60 -14.57 -6.00
CA SER A 52 -6.24 -14.35 -6.49
C SER A 52 -6.19 -14.57 -7.99
N ILE A 53 -5.39 -13.76 -8.68
CA ILE A 53 -5.11 -13.91 -10.10
C ILE A 53 -3.63 -14.28 -10.24
N PRO A 54 -3.30 -15.39 -10.93
CA PRO A 54 -1.91 -15.77 -11.17
C PRO A 54 -1.26 -14.81 -12.18
N VAL A 55 -0.13 -14.21 -11.79
CA VAL A 55 0.67 -13.32 -12.63
C VAL A 55 2.15 -13.63 -12.39
N ASP A 56 2.86 -14.10 -13.39
CA ASP A 56 4.32 -14.35 -13.35
C ASP A 56 4.78 -15.11 -12.08
N GLY A 57 4.04 -16.16 -11.68
CA GLY A 57 4.36 -17.00 -10.51
C GLY A 57 4.00 -16.37 -9.15
N PHE A 58 3.22 -15.29 -9.16
CA PHE A 58 2.55 -14.71 -7.99
C PHE A 58 1.05 -14.95 -8.08
N ASP A 59 0.44 -15.40 -7.00
CA ASP A 59 -1.01 -15.36 -6.82
C ASP A 59 -1.37 -13.99 -6.26
N MET A 60 -1.68 -13.03 -7.13
CA MET A 60 -2.01 -11.65 -6.76
C MET A 60 -3.37 -11.59 -6.10
N HIS A 61 -3.40 -11.45 -4.79
CA HIS A 61 -4.61 -11.47 -3.98
C HIS A 61 -5.31 -10.11 -3.96
N TYR A 62 -6.65 -10.14 -3.97
CA TYR A 62 -7.50 -8.95 -3.90
C TYR A 62 -8.77 -9.21 -3.08
N ALA A 63 -9.38 -8.12 -2.67
CA ALA A 63 -10.71 -8.06 -2.10
C ALA A 63 -11.55 -7.06 -2.89
N GLN A 64 -12.86 -7.37 -3.09
CA GLN A 64 -13.79 -6.56 -3.85
C GLN A 64 -15.12 -6.41 -3.12
N THR A 65 -15.70 -5.21 -3.21
CA THR A 65 -17.08 -4.90 -2.82
C THR A 65 -17.74 -3.99 -3.86
N GLY A 66 -19.06 -3.88 -3.82
CA GLY A 66 -19.83 -3.07 -4.78
C GLY A 66 -20.12 -3.78 -6.10
N SER A 67 -20.92 -3.15 -6.95
CA SER A 67 -21.37 -3.70 -8.23
C SER A 67 -20.31 -3.58 -9.33
N ASP A 68 -20.16 -4.61 -10.16
CA ASP A 68 -19.24 -4.62 -11.31
C ASP A 68 -19.62 -3.61 -12.41
N THR A 69 -20.82 -3.03 -12.34
CA THR A 69 -21.31 -2.04 -13.32
C THR A 69 -20.93 -0.60 -12.97
N LEU A 70 -20.38 -0.36 -11.78
CA LEU A 70 -20.03 0.96 -11.27
C LEU A 70 -18.56 1.33 -11.61
N PRO A 71 -18.21 2.63 -11.57
CA PRO A 71 -16.81 3.07 -11.54
C PRO A 71 -16.02 2.40 -10.43
N THR A 72 -14.71 2.28 -10.59
CA THR A 72 -13.88 1.51 -9.65
C THR A 72 -12.93 2.41 -8.86
N LEU A 73 -12.93 2.24 -7.53
CA LEU A 73 -11.86 2.70 -6.65
C LEU A 73 -10.89 1.54 -6.43
N PHE A 74 -9.65 1.68 -6.91
CA PHE A 74 -8.60 0.69 -6.83
C PHE A 74 -7.58 1.09 -5.77
N PHE A 75 -7.65 0.47 -4.60
CA PHE A 75 -6.84 0.80 -3.42
C PHE A 75 -5.55 -0.01 -3.35
N ILE A 76 -4.46 0.67 -3.05
CA ILE A 76 -3.13 0.07 -2.85
C ILE A 76 -2.55 0.54 -1.53
N HIS A 77 -2.24 -0.41 -0.64
CA HIS A 77 -1.75 -0.15 0.71
C HIS A 77 -0.30 0.34 0.76
N GLY A 78 0.07 0.98 1.86
CA GLY A 78 1.42 1.44 2.18
C GLY A 78 2.37 0.31 2.60
N SER A 79 3.47 0.68 3.26
CA SER A 79 4.51 -0.26 3.70
C SER A 79 4.78 -0.14 5.20
N PRO A 80 4.60 -1.21 6.00
CA PRO A 80 3.88 -2.44 5.66
C PRO A 80 2.37 -2.25 5.57
N GLY A 81 1.65 -3.20 4.95
CA GLY A 81 0.20 -3.15 4.87
C GLY A 81 -0.43 -4.39 4.25
N SER A 82 -1.71 -4.32 3.98
CA SER A 82 -2.49 -5.29 3.22
C SER A 82 -3.75 -4.65 2.64
N TRP A 83 -4.49 -5.38 1.82
CA TRP A 83 -5.78 -4.94 1.30
C TRP A 83 -6.74 -4.45 2.40
N PHE A 84 -6.61 -5.00 3.62
CA PHE A 84 -7.50 -4.72 4.74
C PHE A 84 -7.33 -3.32 5.33
N ASP A 85 -6.29 -2.60 4.97
CA ASP A 85 -6.05 -1.22 5.39
C ASP A 85 -7.17 -0.28 4.92
N PHE A 86 -7.83 -0.62 3.82
CA PHE A 86 -8.96 0.14 3.26
C PHE A 86 -10.34 -0.46 3.57
N GLU A 87 -10.44 -1.40 4.52
CA GLU A 87 -11.67 -2.10 4.84
C GLU A 87 -12.83 -1.18 5.25
N ARG A 88 -12.53 -0.04 5.89
CA ARG A 88 -13.53 0.94 6.30
C ARG A 88 -14.20 1.59 5.09
N TYR A 89 -13.42 1.94 4.05
CA TYR A 89 -13.97 2.46 2.79
C TYR A 89 -14.79 1.39 2.08
N MET A 90 -14.27 0.17 1.99
CA MET A 90 -14.94 -0.95 1.31
C MET A 90 -16.27 -1.36 1.96
N ARG A 91 -16.56 -0.88 3.18
CA ARG A 91 -17.84 -1.10 3.89
C ARG A 91 -18.72 0.15 3.97
N ASP A 92 -18.25 1.27 3.43
CA ASP A 92 -19.02 2.50 3.46
C ASP A 92 -20.17 2.44 2.45
N LYS A 93 -21.40 2.62 2.93
CA LYS A 93 -22.62 2.47 2.13
C LYS A 93 -22.77 3.54 1.05
N ASP A 94 -22.30 4.76 1.32
CA ASP A 94 -22.38 5.84 0.33
C ASP A 94 -21.40 5.58 -0.81
N LEU A 95 -20.15 5.18 -0.48
CA LEU A 95 -19.20 4.75 -1.50
C LEU A 95 -19.68 3.52 -2.28
N LEU A 96 -20.33 2.56 -1.62
CA LEU A 96 -20.90 1.36 -2.27
C LEU A 96 -22.06 1.67 -3.21
N ALA A 97 -22.77 2.77 -2.99
CA ALA A 97 -23.84 3.21 -3.89
C ALA A 97 -23.29 3.66 -5.25
N ASP A 98 -22.08 4.27 -5.26
CA ASP A 98 -21.51 4.91 -6.44
C ASP A 98 -20.31 4.17 -7.03
N TYR A 99 -19.66 3.29 -6.24
CA TYR A 99 -18.41 2.65 -6.66
C TYR A 99 -18.37 1.15 -6.41
N ARG A 100 -17.72 0.44 -7.32
CA ARG A 100 -17.05 -0.82 -7.04
C ARG A 100 -15.71 -0.50 -6.38
N MET A 101 -15.37 -1.19 -5.31
CA MET A 101 -14.09 -1.01 -4.60
C MET A 101 -13.27 -2.28 -4.66
N ILE A 102 -12.01 -2.13 -5.06
CA ILE A 102 -11.03 -3.22 -5.13
C ILE A 102 -9.83 -2.80 -4.30
N SER A 103 -9.39 -3.65 -3.41
CA SER A 103 -8.17 -3.44 -2.63
C SER A 103 -7.26 -4.65 -2.79
N VAL A 104 -5.97 -4.43 -3.06
CA VAL A 104 -5.03 -5.49 -3.40
C VAL A 104 -3.98 -5.69 -2.33
N ASP A 105 -3.54 -6.94 -2.14
CA ASP A 105 -2.28 -7.22 -1.47
C ASP A 105 -1.14 -7.01 -2.45
N ARG A 106 -0.20 -6.10 -2.14
CA ARG A 106 0.99 -5.89 -2.98
C ARG A 106 1.91 -7.11 -2.95
N PRO A 107 2.73 -7.34 -4.00
CA PRO A 107 3.72 -8.43 -4.01
C PRO A 107 4.57 -8.45 -2.73
N GLY A 108 4.63 -9.60 -2.07
CA GLY A 108 5.35 -9.78 -0.81
C GLY A 108 4.53 -9.52 0.45
N PHE A 109 3.28 -9.04 0.33
CA PHE A 109 2.39 -8.73 1.45
C PHE A 109 1.11 -9.56 1.42
N GLY A 110 0.38 -9.55 2.54
CA GLY A 110 -0.90 -10.22 2.67
C GLY A 110 -0.88 -11.67 2.21
N TYR A 111 -1.64 -11.98 1.17
CA TYR A 111 -1.70 -13.30 0.50
C TYR A 111 -0.99 -13.30 -0.87
N SER A 112 -0.42 -12.17 -1.32
CA SER A 112 0.36 -12.08 -2.56
C SER A 112 1.83 -12.50 -2.33
N LYS A 113 2.06 -13.82 -2.14
CA LYS A 113 3.38 -14.44 -1.94
C LYS A 113 4.19 -13.78 -0.82
N PHE A 114 3.62 -13.78 0.38
CA PHE A 114 4.17 -13.10 1.57
C PHE A 114 5.67 -13.34 1.76
N GLY A 115 6.42 -12.23 1.93
CA GLY A 115 7.87 -12.24 2.18
C GLY A 115 8.74 -12.18 0.93
N ASP A 116 8.14 -12.17 -0.28
CA ASP A 116 8.84 -11.99 -1.56
C ASP A 116 8.60 -10.57 -2.07
N ALA A 117 9.17 -9.57 -1.36
CA ALA A 117 9.05 -8.16 -1.72
C ALA A 117 9.72 -7.86 -3.06
N LYS A 118 9.18 -6.88 -3.76
CA LYS A 118 9.65 -6.46 -5.09
C LYS A 118 9.95 -4.95 -5.10
N ASN A 119 10.83 -4.53 -6.00
CA ASN A 119 11.04 -3.12 -6.31
C ASN A 119 9.81 -2.54 -7.03
N LEU A 120 9.78 -1.24 -7.22
CA LEU A 120 8.63 -0.53 -7.78
C LEU A 120 8.27 -1.01 -9.20
N GLN A 121 9.27 -1.29 -10.05
CA GLN A 121 9.10 -1.77 -11.41
C GLN A 121 8.42 -3.13 -11.46
N ASP A 122 8.93 -4.08 -10.66
CA ASP A 122 8.39 -5.43 -10.61
C ASP A 122 6.98 -5.44 -9.98
N GLN A 123 6.73 -4.60 -8.97
CA GLN A 123 5.39 -4.45 -8.41
C GLN A 123 4.40 -3.93 -9.46
N SER A 124 4.79 -2.90 -10.23
CA SER A 124 3.96 -2.38 -11.33
C SER A 124 3.66 -3.47 -12.36
N LYS A 125 4.67 -4.25 -12.77
CA LYS A 125 4.53 -5.35 -13.72
C LYS A 125 3.55 -6.42 -13.21
N LEU A 126 3.59 -6.77 -11.92
CA LEU A 126 2.73 -7.80 -11.33
C LEU A 126 1.29 -7.30 -11.08
N ILE A 127 1.11 -6.01 -10.73
CA ILE A 127 -0.22 -5.45 -10.45
C ILE A 127 -0.95 -5.06 -11.73
N SER A 128 -0.24 -4.68 -12.80
CA SER A 128 -0.86 -4.22 -14.04
C SER A 128 -1.87 -5.20 -14.66
N PRO A 129 -1.56 -6.52 -14.81
CA PRO A 129 -2.53 -7.49 -15.33
C PRO A 129 -3.75 -7.63 -14.41
N LEU A 130 -3.54 -7.62 -13.09
CA LEU A 130 -4.63 -7.65 -12.11
C LEU A 130 -5.54 -6.42 -12.27
N ALA A 131 -4.98 -5.22 -12.32
CA ALA A 131 -5.75 -3.99 -12.48
C ALA A 131 -6.53 -3.97 -13.82
N ARG A 132 -5.90 -4.42 -14.90
CA ARG A 132 -6.56 -4.54 -16.22
C ARG A 132 -7.74 -5.50 -16.22
N SER A 133 -7.67 -6.59 -15.45
CA SER A 133 -8.78 -7.57 -15.36
C SER A 133 -10.05 -6.99 -14.74
N PHE A 134 -9.94 -5.85 -14.05
CA PHE A 134 -11.07 -5.15 -13.45
C PHE A 134 -11.61 -4.00 -14.31
N GLN A 135 -11.08 -3.76 -15.51
CA GLN A 135 -11.65 -2.77 -16.41
C GLN A 135 -13.05 -3.21 -16.87
N ASN A 136 -14.04 -2.34 -16.71
CA ASN A 136 -15.45 -2.57 -17.07
C ASN A 136 -16.02 -1.49 -17.99
N GLY A 137 -15.14 -0.68 -18.62
CA GLY A 137 -15.53 0.44 -19.47
C GLY A 137 -15.99 1.70 -18.72
N LYS A 138 -15.96 1.67 -17.38
CA LYS A 138 -16.23 2.82 -16.51
C LYS A 138 -14.92 3.39 -15.95
N PRO A 139 -14.91 4.63 -15.43
CA PRO A 139 -13.73 5.19 -14.79
C PRO A 139 -13.17 4.30 -13.68
N MET A 140 -11.85 4.20 -13.63
CA MET A 140 -11.14 3.52 -12.56
C MET A 140 -10.09 4.49 -11.98
N TYR A 141 -10.12 4.69 -10.66
CA TYR A 141 -9.23 5.58 -9.92
C TYR A 141 -8.27 4.76 -9.07
N ALA A 142 -6.96 5.04 -9.18
CA ALA A 142 -5.98 4.42 -8.30
C ALA A 142 -5.77 5.28 -7.05
N ILE A 143 -5.92 4.67 -5.88
CA ILE A 143 -5.74 5.31 -4.58
C ILE A 143 -4.55 4.65 -3.87
N GLY A 144 -3.48 5.39 -3.63
CA GLY A 144 -2.26 4.87 -3.03
C GLY A 144 -1.86 5.62 -1.76
N HIS A 145 -1.62 4.87 -0.67
CA HIS A 145 -1.12 5.44 0.57
C HIS A 145 0.39 5.24 0.71
N SER A 146 1.10 6.28 1.18
CA SER A 146 2.53 6.19 1.54
C SER A 146 3.38 5.68 0.36
N PHE A 147 4.11 4.57 0.52
CA PHE A 147 4.85 3.87 -0.55
C PHE A 147 4.03 3.71 -1.83
N ALA A 148 2.74 3.40 -1.69
CA ALA A 148 1.89 3.20 -2.86
C ALA A 148 1.61 4.48 -3.66
N GLY A 149 1.95 5.66 -3.16
CA GLY A 149 1.98 6.88 -3.98
C GLY A 149 2.89 6.71 -5.19
N ALA A 150 4.15 6.32 -4.98
CA ALA A 150 5.07 6.00 -6.07
C ALA A 150 4.54 4.88 -6.98
N LEU A 151 3.91 3.87 -6.39
CA LEU A 151 3.44 2.70 -7.13
C LEU A 151 2.27 3.03 -8.06
N ILE A 152 1.28 3.83 -7.64
CA ILE A 152 0.19 4.25 -8.53
C ILE A 152 0.68 5.17 -9.66
N ALA A 153 1.69 6.01 -9.39
CA ALA A 153 2.35 6.80 -10.43
C ALA A 153 3.04 5.88 -11.44
N LYS A 154 3.81 4.88 -10.98
CA LYS A 154 4.49 3.92 -11.85
C LYS A 154 3.51 3.07 -12.66
N LEU A 155 2.42 2.60 -12.03
CA LEU A 155 1.35 1.88 -12.73
C LEU A 155 0.75 2.71 -13.87
N GLN A 156 0.49 3.99 -13.64
CA GLN A 156 -0.05 4.90 -14.68
C GLN A 156 0.97 5.16 -15.79
N VAL A 157 2.24 5.32 -15.44
CA VAL A 157 3.34 5.49 -16.41
C VAL A 157 3.49 4.27 -17.33
N ASP A 158 3.44 3.08 -16.75
CA ASP A 158 3.59 1.82 -17.49
C ASP A 158 2.34 1.42 -18.28
N ASN A 159 1.18 1.98 -17.92
CA ASN A 159 -0.11 1.60 -18.47
C ASN A 159 -0.92 2.85 -18.82
N ALA A 160 -0.60 3.49 -19.92
CA ALA A 160 -1.35 4.64 -20.39
C ALA A 160 -2.87 4.33 -20.43
N ASN A 161 -3.68 5.24 -19.90
CA ASN A 161 -5.14 5.14 -19.84
C ASN A 161 -5.70 3.97 -18.99
N LEU A 162 -4.89 3.34 -18.13
CA LEU A 162 -5.39 2.34 -17.21
C LEU A 162 -6.29 2.98 -16.14
N PHE A 163 -5.84 4.10 -15.57
CA PHE A 163 -6.59 4.83 -14.57
C PHE A 163 -7.09 6.17 -15.11
N SER A 164 -8.32 6.49 -14.78
CA SER A 164 -8.97 7.77 -15.09
C SER A 164 -8.45 8.92 -14.22
N GLY A 165 -7.79 8.60 -13.12
CA GLY A 165 -7.13 9.53 -12.23
C GLY A 165 -6.42 8.85 -11.07
N LEU A 166 -5.54 9.61 -10.40
CA LEU A 166 -4.74 9.13 -9.27
C LEU A 166 -5.04 9.92 -8.00
N VAL A 167 -5.14 9.22 -6.88
CA VAL A 167 -5.31 9.82 -5.54
C VAL A 167 -4.13 9.43 -4.65
N PHE A 168 -3.28 10.39 -4.35
CA PHE A 168 -2.14 10.22 -3.46
C PHE A 168 -2.56 10.54 -2.01
N LEU A 169 -2.44 9.56 -1.13
CA LEU A 169 -2.68 9.72 0.30
C LEU A 169 -1.33 9.67 1.02
N ALA A 170 -0.78 10.81 1.44
CA ALA A 170 0.54 10.91 2.07
C ALA A 170 1.63 10.17 1.28
N GLY A 171 1.67 10.36 -0.04
CA GLY A 171 2.51 9.58 -0.96
C GLY A 171 4.00 9.91 -0.87
N ALA A 172 4.85 8.89 -0.73
CA ALA A 172 6.30 8.98 -0.83
C ALA A 172 6.71 8.94 -2.31
N ILE A 173 7.12 10.08 -2.87
CA ILE A 173 7.33 10.22 -4.32
C ILE A 173 8.58 11.01 -4.69
N ASP A 174 9.16 11.78 -3.76
CA ASP A 174 10.36 12.57 -4.01
C ASP A 174 11.62 11.77 -3.63
N PRO A 175 12.52 11.47 -4.58
CA PRO A 175 13.74 10.73 -4.30
C PRO A 175 14.71 11.46 -3.35
N ASP A 176 14.64 12.79 -3.28
CA ASP A 176 15.55 13.56 -2.43
C ASP A 176 15.10 13.58 -0.97
N LEU A 177 13.82 13.28 -0.72
CA LEU A 177 13.26 13.14 0.63
C LEU A 177 13.35 11.70 1.18
N GLU A 178 13.76 10.73 0.34
CA GLU A 178 13.93 9.34 0.74
C GLU A 178 15.38 9.06 1.15
N GLU A 179 15.59 8.85 2.44
CA GLU A 179 16.89 8.44 3.00
C GLU A 179 16.75 7.11 3.74
N PRO A 180 17.01 5.97 3.07
CA PRO A 180 16.92 4.68 3.72
C PRO A 180 17.94 4.59 4.86
N GLU A 181 17.44 4.33 6.06
CA GLU A 181 18.23 4.22 7.27
C GLU A 181 19.30 3.11 7.12
N ARG A 182 20.53 3.38 7.53
CA ARG A 182 21.68 2.45 7.35
C ARG A 182 21.43 1.04 7.91
N TRP A 183 20.69 0.93 9.01
CA TRP A 183 20.35 -0.35 9.62
C TRP A 183 19.51 -1.25 8.70
N ARG A 184 18.73 -0.67 7.76
CA ARG A 184 17.92 -1.43 6.80
C ARG A 184 18.77 -2.31 5.90
N TYR A 185 19.91 -1.82 5.46
CA TYR A 185 20.85 -2.59 4.63
C TYR A 185 21.43 -3.79 5.39
N VAL A 186 21.72 -3.63 6.68
CA VAL A 186 22.20 -4.71 7.55
C VAL A 186 21.08 -5.74 7.75
N MET A 187 19.88 -5.28 8.12
CA MET A 187 18.74 -6.15 8.40
C MET A 187 18.12 -6.82 7.16
N LYS A 188 18.49 -6.40 5.96
CA LYS A 188 18.13 -7.09 4.71
C LYS A 188 18.90 -8.40 4.53
N THR A 189 20.08 -8.57 5.14
CA THR A 189 20.92 -9.74 4.97
C THR A 189 20.42 -10.93 5.77
N LYS A 190 20.58 -12.17 5.23
CA LYS A 190 20.30 -13.40 5.98
C LYS A 190 21.49 -13.73 6.91
N PRO A 191 21.27 -14.20 8.15
CA PRO A 191 19.96 -14.50 8.76
C PRO A 191 19.31 -13.30 9.48
N LEU A 192 19.91 -12.08 9.47
CA LEU A 192 19.47 -10.92 10.25
C LEU A 192 18.03 -10.49 9.90
N ASN A 193 17.61 -10.66 8.66
CA ASN A 193 16.24 -10.34 8.23
C ASN A 193 15.15 -11.13 8.98
N LEU A 194 15.50 -12.28 9.61
CA LEU A 194 14.58 -13.06 10.43
C LEU A 194 14.23 -12.37 11.76
N PHE A 195 15.04 -11.39 12.20
CA PHE A 195 14.73 -10.59 13.38
C PHE A 195 13.67 -9.53 13.13
N LEU A 196 13.39 -9.20 11.87
CA LEU A 196 12.30 -8.31 11.50
C LEU A 196 10.97 -9.07 11.58
N PRO A 197 10.00 -8.59 12.38
CA PRO A 197 8.76 -9.31 12.58
C PRO A 197 7.81 -9.19 11.37
N GLY A 198 7.25 -10.31 10.96
CA GLY A 198 6.13 -10.39 10.03
C GLY A 198 6.29 -9.51 8.77
N ALA A 199 5.35 -8.59 8.58
CA ALA A 199 5.28 -7.70 7.43
C ALA A 199 6.39 -6.61 7.40
N TYR A 200 7.09 -6.38 8.51
CA TYR A 200 8.24 -5.46 8.51
C TYR A 200 9.43 -6.00 7.73
N ARG A 201 9.54 -7.31 7.56
CA ARG A 201 10.61 -7.91 6.76
C ARG A 201 10.49 -7.54 5.27
N PRO A 202 9.40 -7.85 4.55
CA PRO A 202 9.23 -7.38 3.17
C PRO A 202 9.20 -5.86 3.06
N SER A 203 8.64 -5.14 4.04
CA SER A 203 8.68 -3.69 4.10
C SER A 203 10.11 -3.14 4.12
N ASN A 204 10.98 -3.70 4.99
CA ASN A 204 12.39 -3.29 5.02
C ASN A 204 13.09 -3.54 3.68
N GLU A 205 12.77 -4.64 3.01
CA GLU A 205 13.37 -5.01 1.75
C GLU A 205 13.00 -4.02 0.63
N GLU A 206 11.72 -3.69 0.47
CA GLU A 206 11.28 -2.75 -0.57
C GLU A 206 11.72 -1.30 -0.31
N LEU A 207 11.73 -0.85 0.95
CA LEU A 207 12.15 0.51 1.30
C LEU A 207 13.64 0.76 1.06
N VAL A 208 14.48 -0.27 1.07
CA VAL A 208 15.90 -0.13 0.67
C VAL A 208 16.03 0.26 -0.81
N TYR A 209 15.10 -0.14 -1.66
CA TYR A 209 15.13 0.17 -3.09
C TYR A 209 14.42 1.49 -3.43
N LEU A 210 13.52 1.98 -2.57
CA LEU A 210 12.59 3.06 -2.90
C LEU A 210 13.29 4.30 -3.46
N LYS A 211 14.36 4.80 -2.82
CA LYS A 211 15.10 5.97 -3.34
C LYS A 211 15.60 5.77 -4.77
N THR A 212 16.13 4.60 -5.06
CA THR A 212 16.63 4.27 -6.41
C THR A 212 15.48 4.18 -7.41
N ASP A 213 14.38 3.55 -7.02
CA ASP A 213 13.19 3.40 -7.84
C ASP A 213 12.55 4.75 -8.16
N LEU A 214 12.49 5.64 -7.18
CA LEU A 214 12.01 7.02 -7.35
C LEU A 214 12.88 7.82 -8.33
N LYS A 215 14.21 7.65 -8.31
CA LYS A 215 15.10 8.28 -9.29
C LYS A 215 14.85 7.80 -10.72
N TYR A 216 14.43 6.55 -10.91
CA TYR A 216 14.00 6.08 -12.23
C TYR A 216 12.65 6.68 -12.60
N LEU A 217 11.68 6.68 -11.69
CA LEU A 217 10.36 7.27 -11.90
C LEU A 217 10.43 8.78 -12.15
N ASP A 218 11.42 9.49 -11.57
CA ASP A 218 11.62 10.93 -11.73
C ASP A 218 11.70 11.39 -13.18
N LYS A 219 12.16 10.53 -14.08
CA LYS A 219 12.30 10.79 -15.51
C LYS A 219 11.01 10.55 -16.31
N GLU A 220 9.94 10.06 -15.67
CA GLU A 220 8.76 9.54 -16.34
C GLU A 220 7.46 10.27 -15.96
N TRP A 221 7.49 11.22 -15.03
CA TRP A 221 6.29 11.93 -14.54
C TRP A 221 5.48 12.62 -15.66
N GLU A 222 6.13 13.08 -16.73
CA GLU A 222 5.45 13.71 -17.87
C GLU A 222 4.52 12.75 -18.65
N LYS A 223 4.62 11.44 -18.42
CA LYS A 223 3.70 10.45 -18.99
C LYS A 223 2.35 10.41 -18.26
N ILE A 224 2.24 11.03 -17.09
CA ILE A 224 0.98 11.12 -16.34
C ILE A 224 0.17 12.29 -16.86
N SER A 225 -0.92 11.98 -17.59
CA SER A 225 -1.80 12.98 -18.21
C SER A 225 -3.21 13.00 -17.60
N CYS A 226 -3.55 12.05 -16.75
CA CYS A 226 -4.84 12.02 -16.06
C CYS A 226 -4.90 13.04 -14.91
N PRO A 227 -6.10 13.38 -14.37
CA PRO A 227 -6.25 14.17 -13.16
C PRO A 227 -5.57 13.52 -11.95
N VAL A 228 -5.04 14.35 -11.07
CA VAL A 228 -4.35 13.89 -9.84
C VAL A 228 -4.88 14.66 -8.63
N TRP A 229 -5.23 13.95 -7.59
CA TRP A 229 -5.59 14.50 -6.28
C TRP A 229 -4.56 14.08 -5.24
N ILE A 230 -4.14 15.02 -4.41
CA ILE A 230 -3.12 14.81 -3.37
C ILE A 230 -3.71 15.23 -2.04
N ILE A 231 -3.75 14.31 -1.08
CA ILE A 231 -4.11 14.61 0.31
C ILE A 231 -2.88 14.32 1.18
N HIS A 232 -2.47 15.28 1.99
CA HIS A 232 -1.28 15.15 2.83
C HIS A 232 -1.46 15.85 4.17
N GLY A 233 -0.98 15.23 5.25
CA GLY A 233 -0.93 15.84 6.57
C GLY A 233 0.30 16.75 6.74
N ASP A 234 0.13 17.93 7.31
CA ASP A 234 1.25 18.86 7.50
C ASP A 234 2.17 18.49 8.67
N LYS A 235 1.78 17.50 9.49
CA LYS A 235 2.57 16.92 10.58
C LYS A 235 3.05 15.50 10.28
N ASP A 236 3.07 15.12 9.01
CA ASP A 236 3.62 13.83 8.59
C ASP A 236 5.14 13.79 8.80
N THR A 237 5.58 12.93 9.73
CA THR A 237 7.00 12.73 10.05
C THR A 237 7.63 11.54 9.33
N TYR A 238 6.81 10.70 8.66
CA TYR A 238 7.29 9.57 7.88
C TYR A 238 7.52 9.95 6.42
N VAL A 239 6.57 10.66 5.83
CA VAL A 239 6.64 11.17 4.47
C VAL A 239 6.46 12.68 4.53
N PRO A 240 7.53 13.46 4.42
CA PRO A 240 7.46 14.91 4.56
C PRO A 240 6.48 15.55 3.58
N VAL A 241 5.69 16.54 4.05
CA VAL A 241 4.71 17.25 3.22
C VAL A 241 5.32 17.92 1.98
N ALA A 242 6.63 18.13 1.95
CA ALA A 242 7.37 18.63 0.78
C ALA A 242 7.23 17.72 -0.47
N ASN A 243 6.82 16.45 -0.31
CA ASN A 243 6.41 15.60 -1.42
C ASN A 243 5.29 16.23 -2.27
N VAL A 244 4.42 17.05 -1.66
CA VAL A 244 3.35 17.77 -2.38
C VAL A 244 3.93 18.79 -3.37
N ASP A 245 4.95 19.54 -2.97
CA ASP A 245 5.58 20.53 -3.85
C ASP A 245 6.37 19.85 -4.98
N TYR A 246 7.02 18.73 -4.68
CA TYR A 246 7.63 17.89 -5.69
C TYR A 246 6.60 17.40 -6.73
N ALA A 247 5.45 16.87 -6.27
CA ALA A 247 4.38 16.43 -7.18
C ALA A 247 3.90 17.55 -8.09
N LYS A 248 3.63 18.76 -7.55
CA LYS A 248 3.22 19.93 -8.35
C LYS A 248 4.25 20.27 -9.42
N LYS A 249 5.53 20.19 -9.08
CA LYS A 249 6.63 20.48 -10.03
C LYS A 249 6.73 19.44 -11.15
N LYS A 250 6.46 18.17 -10.86
CA LYS A 250 6.66 17.06 -11.80
C LYS A 250 5.44 16.74 -12.66
N LEU A 251 4.24 16.94 -12.17
CA LEU A 251 2.98 16.60 -12.86
C LEU A 251 2.58 17.65 -13.91
N THR A 252 3.53 18.08 -14.75
CA THR A 252 3.35 19.17 -15.72
C THR A 252 2.37 18.83 -16.85
N LYS A 253 2.15 17.55 -17.12
CA LYS A 253 1.23 17.06 -18.17
C LYS A 253 -0.09 16.51 -17.60
N ALA A 254 -0.24 16.48 -16.29
CA ALA A 254 -1.49 16.07 -15.66
C ALA A 254 -2.62 17.04 -16.04
N LYS A 255 -3.81 16.51 -16.33
CA LYS A 255 -4.99 17.31 -16.71
C LYS A 255 -5.38 18.31 -15.63
N SER A 256 -5.23 17.94 -14.37
CA SER A 256 -5.36 18.79 -13.18
C SER A 256 -4.55 18.21 -12.02
N VAL A 257 -4.10 19.07 -11.13
CA VAL A 257 -3.48 18.67 -9.85
C VAL A 257 -4.18 19.42 -8.74
N GLU A 258 -4.98 18.71 -7.95
CA GLU A 258 -5.69 19.27 -6.80
C GLU A 258 -5.02 18.81 -5.52
N VAL A 259 -4.81 19.73 -4.58
CA VAL A 259 -4.12 19.43 -3.31
C VAL A 259 -5.01 19.82 -2.14
N LYS A 260 -5.16 18.88 -1.21
CA LYS A 260 -5.80 19.10 0.09
C LYS A 260 -4.77 18.83 1.19
N ASN A 261 -4.19 19.89 1.75
CA ASN A 261 -3.39 19.78 2.95
C ASN A 261 -4.30 19.68 4.17
N LEU A 262 -3.98 18.75 5.08
CA LEU A 262 -4.74 18.51 6.30
C LEU A 262 -3.97 19.06 7.51
N PRO A 263 -4.41 20.22 8.08
CA PRO A 263 -3.72 20.83 9.20
C PRO A 263 -3.71 19.92 10.44
N GLY A 264 -2.54 19.75 11.06
CA GLY A 264 -2.35 18.92 12.25
C GLY A 264 -2.38 17.41 12.01
N ALA A 265 -2.64 16.95 10.78
CA ALA A 265 -2.69 15.52 10.47
C ALA A 265 -1.30 14.93 10.29
N ASP A 266 -1.15 13.70 10.78
CA ASP A 266 0.05 12.88 10.63
C ASP A 266 -0.02 11.96 9.39
N HIS A 267 0.91 10.99 9.29
CA HIS A 267 0.99 10.02 8.20
C HIS A 267 -0.25 9.10 8.07
N PHE A 268 -0.98 8.88 9.14
CA PHE A 268 -2.05 7.89 9.22
C PHE A 268 -3.40 8.43 8.76
N ILE A 269 -3.39 9.31 7.75
CA ILE A 269 -4.59 9.96 7.22
C ILE A 269 -5.68 8.98 6.73
N PRO A 270 -5.39 7.79 6.13
CA PRO A 270 -6.47 6.89 5.70
C PRO A 270 -7.39 6.43 6.84
N TRP A 271 -6.87 6.38 8.05
CA TRP A 271 -7.64 5.96 9.23
C TRP A 271 -8.16 7.13 10.06
N LYS A 272 -7.35 8.19 10.22
CA LYS A 272 -7.64 9.31 11.11
C LYS A 272 -8.44 10.42 10.43
N GLN A 273 -8.25 10.61 9.14
CA GLN A 273 -8.89 11.64 8.32
C GLN A 273 -9.84 11.01 7.28
N TYR A 274 -10.56 9.99 7.74
CA TYR A 274 -11.44 9.19 6.89
C TYR A 274 -12.48 10.03 6.15
N ASP A 275 -13.15 10.96 6.87
CA ASP A 275 -14.24 11.77 6.30
C ASP A 275 -13.72 12.72 5.21
N ASP A 276 -12.55 13.31 5.41
CA ASP A 276 -11.90 14.17 4.41
C ASP A 276 -11.57 13.42 3.12
N ILE A 277 -11.12 12.16 3.24
CA ILE A 277 -10.79 11.32 2.09
C ILE A 277 -12.07 10.83 1.44
N LYS A 278 -13.06 10.36 2.20
CA LYS A 278 -14.38 9.97 1.68
C LYS A 278 -15.02 11.10 0.87
N ASP A 279 -15.02 12.32 1.41
CA ASP A 279 -15.57 13.50 0.74
C ASP A 279 -14.90 13.80 -0.61
N LEU A 280 -13.58 13.54 -0.71
CA LEU A 280 -12.88 13.65 -1.98
C LEU A 280 -13.30 12.52 -2.93
N LEU A 281 -13.33 11.27 -2.46
CA LEU A 281 -13.69 10.12 -3.28
C LEU A 281 -15.10 10.24 -3.86
N MET A 282 -16.06 10.76 -3.08
CA MET A 282 -17.44 11.03 -3.54
C MET A 282 -17.54 12.12 -4.61
N LYS A 283 -16.49 12.93 -4.82
CA LYS A 283 -16.45 14.01 -5.82
C LYS A 283 -15.69 13.65 -7.08
N LEU A 284 -15.12 12.44 -7.16
CA LEU A 284 -14.41 12.01 -8.36
C LEU A 284 -15.38 11.94 -9.56
N PRO A 285 -14.97 12.40 -10.77
CA PRO A 285 -15.85 12.40 -11.94
C PRO A 285 -16.26 10.99 -12.38
N PHE A 286 -17.48 10.85 -12.90
CA PHE A 286 -18.01 9.60 -13.46
C PHE A 286 -17.85 9.53 -14.98
#